data_7892965b58443a90f572de0e97aff917
#
_entry.id   7892965b58443a90f572de0e97aff917
#
_cell.length_a   1.000
_cell.length_b   1.000
_cell.length_c   1.000
_cell.angle_alpha   90.00
_cell.angle_beta   90.00
_cell.angle_gamma   90.00
#
_symmetry.space_group_name_H-M   'P 1'
#
loop_
_entity.id
_entity.type
_entity.pdbx_description
1 polymer ?
#
loop_
_entity_poly.entity_id
_entity_poly.type
_entity_poly.pdbx_seq_one_letter_code
_entity_poly.pdbx_strand_id
1 'polypeptide(L)'
;MSAISPLDGRYKKNVSELNNFFSEQALMKFRLEVEVKYLIALSEHRSLKKDLSLKKKEQKLLHSFYQNFDQKEYNAVKRVEAKTKHDVNAVVEYLTQKLEKNGFSKWTPFIHFGLTSEDINNTSYSLMFQRGVDESLLESLDQLSSLLVLLVGKTKDMPMLSLTHGQPATTTTLGKEMAVFHSRLERQITFIKKHSLLAKFSGATGTFAAHKIAFPKESWTVFSEKFIRSLGLKNNPITTQIEPNDSMAELLHAFVRINNILTDMCVDVWLYISRNIFTQINKPGEVGSSTMPHKINPISFENAEGNLELSNASFVFLASRLSRSRLQRDLSGSTLFRNIGVAFGHSLLAYKNIINGLNRIQPNKDQLSSELENQWSILAEAVQTILRKSGDKKAYSKIKKLTRGVPLNQETYLSLVESLDISEKDKKTLLSLTPSTYIGEIKKILRRY
;
A
#
# COMPACT_ATOMS: atom_id res chain seq x y z
N MET A 1 22.67 0.86 -21.33
CA MET A 1 21.43 0.61 -22.09
C MET A 1 20.44 1.71 -21.79
N SER A 2 19.73 2.23 -22.79
CA SER A 2 18.65 3.19 -22.61
C SER A 2 17.45 2.49 -21.96
N ALA A 3 16.89 3.06 -20.90
CA ALA A 3 15.73 2.49 -20.22
C ALA A 3 14.44 2.89 -20.98
N ILE A 4 13.54 1.93 -21.19
CA ILE A 4 12.21 2.20 -21.75
C ILE A 4 11.26 2.70 -20.66
N SER A 5 11.32 2.08 -19.49
CA SER A 5 10.51 2.50 -18.33
C SER A 5 11.16 3.67 -17.58
N PRO A 6 10.41 4.70 -17.19
CA PRO A 6 10.93 5.76 -16.32
C PRO A 6 11.37 5.24 -14.95
N LEU A 7 10.84 4.10 -14.48
CA LEU A 7 11.25 3.46 -13.23
C LEU A 7 12.69 2.92 -13.30
N ASP A 8 13.14 2.47 -14.48
CA ASP A 8 14.50 2.01 -14.71
C ASP A 8 15.44 3.14 -15.19
N GLY A 9 14.89 4.30 -15.51
CA GLY A 9 15.59 5.50 -15.96
C GLY A 9 15.57 6.60 -14.90
N ARG A 10 14.75 7.62 -15.14
CA ARG A 10 14.62 8.84 -14.32
C ARG A 10 14.43 8.57 -12.82
N TYR A 11 13.62 7.57 -12.48
CA TYR A 11 13.21 7.28 -11.11
C TYR A 11 13.93 6.07 -10.49
N LYS A 12 14.92 5.51 -11.18
CA LYS A 12 15.64 4.30 -10.74
C LYS A 12 16.12 4.37 -9.29
N LYS A 13 16.69 5.52 -8.89
CA LYS A 13 17.20 5.71 -7.52
C LYS A 13 16.08 5.73 -6.46
N ASN A 14 14.88 6.11 -6.85
CA ASN A 14 13.75 6.23 -5.93
C ASN A 14 13.09 4.89 -5.61
N VAL A 15 13.27 3.88 -6.47
CA VAL A 15 12.59 2.57 -6.36
C VAL A 15 13.57 1.40 -6.37
N SER A 16 14.87 1.65 -6.24
CA SER A 16 15.92 0.64 -6.39
C SER A 16 15.84 -0.51 -5.37
N GLU A 17 15.27 -0.28 -4.19
CA GLU A 17 15.05 -1.32 -3.18
C GLU A 17 14.13 -2.44 -3.69
N LEU A 18 13.20 -2.14 -4.60
CA LEU A 18 12.31 -3.15 -5.20
C LEU A 18 13.06 -4.17 -6.08
N ASN A 19 14.28 -3.85 -6.52
CA ASN A 19 15.09 -4.79 -7.30
C ASN A 19 15.39 -6.08 -6.52
N ASN A 20 15.49 -5.99 -5.19
CA ASN A 20 15.74 -7.15 -4.33
C ASN A 20 14.59 -8.15 -4.30
N PHE A 21 13.39 -7.73 -4.75
CA PHE A 21 12.16 -8.52 -4.67
C PHE A 21 11.54 -8.79 -6.04
N PHE A 22 11.56 -7.82 -6.96
CA PHE A 22 10.77 -7.89 -8.20
C PHE A 22 11.59 -7.91 -9.48
N SER A 23 12.94 -7.91 -9.40
CA SER A 23 13.78 -8.11 -10.59
C SER A 23 13.80 -9.58 -11.01
N GLU A 24 14.20 -9.84 -12.26
CA GLU A 24 14.42 -11.20 -12.75
C GLU A 24 15.51 -11.93 -11.94
N GLN A 25 16.56 -11.22 -11.53
CA GLN A 25 17.59 -11.76 -10.62
C GLN A 25 16.98 -12.18 -9.28
N ALA A 26 16.10 -11.36 -8.71
CA ALA A 26 15.40 -11.70 -7.48
C ALA A 26 14.54 -12.95 -7.65
N LEU A 27 13.77 -13.06 -8.73
CA LEU A 27 12.95 -14.26 -9.00
C LEU A 27 13.82 -15.52 -9.03
N MET A 28 14.98 -15.50 -9.69
CA MET A 28 15.90 -16.64 -9.71
C MET A 28 16.47 -16.96 -8.33
N LYS A 29 16.81 -15.93 -7.55
CA LYS A 29 17.23 -16.08 -6.15
C LYS A 29 16.16 -16.74 -5.29
N PHE A 30 14.91 -16.30 -5.39
CA PHE A 30 13.79 -16.87 -4.63
C PHE A 30 13.48 -18.32 -5.04
N ARG A 31 13.54 -18.65 -6.32
CA ARG A 31 13.42 -20.04 -6.80
C ARG A 31 14.52 -20.91 -6.21
N LEU A 32 15.76 -20.43 -6.21
CA LEU A 32 16.89 -21.14 -5.61
C LEU A 32 16.70 -21.29 -4.09
N GLU A 33 16.20 -20.27 -3.40
CA GLU A 33 15.87 -20.34 -1.98
C GLU A 33 14.85 -21.45 -1.70
N VAL A 34 13.77 -21.51 -2.48
CA VAL A 34 12.70 -22.52 -2.31
C VAL A 34 13.26 -23.93 -2.57
N GLU A 35 14.02 -24.15 -3.64
CA GLU A 35 14.65 -25.44 -3.95
C GLU A 35 15.61 -25.90 -2.84
N VAL A 36 16.47 -25.01 -2.37
CA VAL A 36 17.43 -25.33 -1.30
C VAL A 36 16.70 -25.65 0.02
N LYS A 37 15.71 -24.85 0.39
CA LYS A 37 14.93 -25.10 1.62
C LYS A 37 14.12 -26.39 1.52
N TYR A 38 13.59 -26.71 0.34
CA TYR A 38 12.91 -27.97 0.10
C TYR A 38 13.86 -29.17 0.26
N LEU A 39 15.05 -29.09 -0.33
CA LEU A 39 16.07 -30.13 -0.20
C LEU A 39 16.47 -30.37 1.28
N ILE A 40 16.64 -29.29 2.04
CA ILE A 40 16.91 -29.37 3.48
C ILE A 40 15.73 -30.01 4.22
N ALA A 41 14.48 -29.60 3.93
CA ALA A 41 13.29 -30.18 4.53
C ALA A 41 13.15 -31.70 4.23
N LEU A 42 13.47 -32.10 3.00
CA LEU A 42 13.55 -33.51 2.65
C LEU A 42 14.60 -34.27 3.47
N SER A 43 15.79 -33.68 3.69
CA SER A 43 16.86 -34.29 4.48
C SER A 43 16.50 -34.48 5.96
N GLU A 44 15.56 -33.72 6.45
CA GLU A 44 15.03 -33.83 7.82
C GLU A 44 13.83 -34.82 7.89
N HIS A 45 13.31 -35.21 6.74
CA HIS A 45 12.15 -36.08 6.66
C HIS A 45 12.46 -37.52 7.14
N ARG A 46 11.56 -38.10 7.92
CA ARG A 46 11.79 -39.33 8.66
C ARG A 46 12.25 -40.49 7.78
N SER A 47 11.67 -40.64 6.58
CA SER A 47 11.95 -41.74 5.65
C SER A 47 13.26 -41.59 4.90
N LEU A 48 13.74 -40.37 4.68
CA LEU A 48 15.01 -40.09 3.99
C LEU A 48 16.18 -39.98 4.96
N LYS A 49 15.90 -39.66 6.23
CA LYS A 49 16.93 -39.37 7.25
C LYS A 49 17.87 -40.53 7.54
N LYS A 50 17.46 -41.80 7.28
CA LYS A 50 18.31 -42.97 7.51
C LYS A 50 19.50 -42.99 6.56
N ASP A 51 19.29 -42.60 5.29
CA ASP A 51 20.30 -42.80 4.22
C ASP A 51 20.89 -41.43 3.78
N LEU A 52 20.14 -40.34 3.97
CA LEU A 52 20.50 -39.02 3.52
C LEU A 52 20.15 -37.98 4.64
N SER A 53 21.14 -37.60 5.41
CA SER A 53 21.01 -36.51 6.39
C SER A 53 22.02 -35.42 6.09
N LEU A 54 21.60 -34.14 6.26
CA LEU A 54 22.46 -32.98 6.18
C LEU A 54 22.85 -32.51 7.58
N LYS A 55 24.13 -32.39 7.86
CA LYS A 55 24.65 -31.84 9.09
C LYS A 55 24.37 -30.31 9.10
N LYS A 56 24.28 -29.67 10.27
CA LYS A 56 24.05 -28.21 10.39
C LYS A 56 25.04 -27.37 9.58
N LYS A 57 26.31 -27.77 9.51
CA LYS A 57 27.32 -27.08 8.70
C LYS A 57 27.01 -27.17 7.21
N GLU A 58 26.52 -28.31 6.75
CA GLU A 58 26.14 -28.54 5.35
C GLU A 58 24.88 -27.75 5.00
N GLN A 59 23.86 -27.74 5.87
CA GLN A 59 22.66 -26.90 5.70
C GLN A 59 23.05 -25.42 5.61
N LYS A 60 23.98 -24.94 6.46
CA LYS A 60 24.47 -23.56 6.40
C LYS A 60 25.17 -23.25 5.06
N LEU A 61 25.93 -24.19 4.52
CA LEU A 61 26.52 -24.03 3.18
C LEU A 61 25.46 -23.97 2.09
N LEU A 62 24.44 -24.83 2.14
CA LEU A 62 23.33 -24.78 1.17
C LEU A 62 22.57 -23.45 1.25
N HIS A 63 22.28 -22.94 2.43
CA HIS A 63 21.68 -21.60 2.59
C HIS A 63 22.51 -20.50 1.94
N SER A 64 23.84 -20.57 1.99
CA SER A 64 24.70 -19.57 1.38
C SER A 64 24.56 -19.48 -0.14
N PHE A 65 24.07 -20.52 -0.83
CA PHE A 65 23.89 -20.52 -2.28
C PHE A 65 22.90 -19.47 -2.75
N TYR A 66 21.80 -19.24 -2.03
CA TYR A 66 20.85 -18.18 -2.36
C TYR A 66 21.13 -16.89 -1.59
N GLN A 67 21.68 -16.95 -0.38
CA GLN A 67 22.03 -15.73 0.37
C GLN A 67 23.09 -14.88 -0.34
N ASN A 68 24.07 -15.53 -0.96
CA ASN A 68 25.15 -14.90 -1.71
C ASN A 68 24.89 -14.89 -3.23
N PHE A 69 23.63 -14.92 -3.65
CA PHE A 69 23.27 -14.92 -5.06
C PHE A 69 23.39 -13.52 -5.66
N ASP A 70 24.54 -13.28 -6.30
CA ASP A 70 24.91 -12.01 -6.91
C ASP A 70 24.72 -12.00 -8.44
N GLN A 71 25.18 -10.95 -9.09
CA GLN A 71 25.13 -10.80 -10.55
C GLN A 71 25.91 -11.90 -11.30
N LYS A 72 26.98 -12.40 -10.72
CA LYS A 72 27.80 -13.49 -11.32
C LYS A 72 27.02 -14.80 -11.34
N GLU A 73 26.35 -15.11 -10.23
CA GLU A 73 25.52 -16.30 -10.09
C GLU A 73 24.27 -16.20 -11.00
N TYR A 74 23.63 -15.02 -11.05
CA TYR A 74 22.55 -14.75 -12.00
C TYR A 74 22.97 -15.02 -13.44
N ASN A 75 24.13 -14.48 -13.86
CA ASN A 75 24.67 -14.71 -15.21
C ASN A 75 24.96 -16.19 -15.48
N ALA A 76 25.32 -16.96 -14.45
CA ALA A 76 25.52 -18.41 -14.58
C ALA A 76 24.19 -19.13 -14.87
N VAL A 77 23.13 -18.80 -14.14
CA VAL A 77 21.78 -19.32 -14.42
C VAL A 77 21.30 -18.93 -15.82
N LYS A 78 21.51 -17.68 -16.23
CA LYS A 78 21.13 -17.19 -17.58
C LYS A 78 21.85 -17.94 -18.71
N ARG A 79 23.09 -18.33 -18.51
CA ARG A 79 23.82 -19.16 -19.50
C ARG A 79 23.17 -20.55 -19.67
N VAL A 80 22.69 -21.13 -18.58
CA VAL A 80 21.96 -22.41 -18.63
C VAL A 80 20.61 -22.21 -19.34
N GLU A 81 19.85 -21.17 -18.94
CA GLU A 81 18.54 -20.85 -19.52
C GLU A 81 18.64 -20.59 -21.04
N ALA A 82 19.71 -19.94 -21.51
CA ALA A 82 19.92 -19.72 -22.93
C ALA A 82 19.98 -21.00 -23.75
N LYS A 83 20.45 -22.11 -23.15
CA LYS A 83 20.52 -23.44 -23.75
C LYS A 83 19.20 -24.21 -23.61
N THR A 84 18.66 -24.27 -22.39
CA THR A 84 17.50 -25.08 -22.04
C THR A 84 16.17 -24.43 -22.48
N LYS A 85 16.16 -23.12 -22.69
CA LYS A 85 14.95 -22.31 -22.97
C LYS A 85 13.87 -22.43 -21.90
N HIS A 86 14.26 -22.83 -20.68
CA HIS A 86 13.37 -23.05 -19.55
C HIS A 86 13.97 -22.51 -18.27
N ASP A 87 13.37 -21.46 -17.72
CA ASP A 87 13.90 -20.67 -16.61
C ASP A 87 13.97 -21.44 -15.27
N VAL A 88 12.93 -22.23 -14.91
CA VAL A 88 12.95 -23.03 -13.67
C VAL A 88 13.96 -24.18 -13.81
N ASN A 89 14.00 -24.87 -14.96
CA ASN A 89 14.98 -25.92 -15.21
C ASN A 89 16.42 -25.37 -15.11
N ALA A 90 16.64 -24.15 -15.57
CA ALA A 90 17.95 -23.50 -15.46
C ALA A 90 18.41 -23.34 -14.00
N VAL A 91 17.49 -23.03 -13.09
CA VAL A 91 17.77 -22.95 -11.64
C VAL A 91 18.07 -24.36 -11.08
N VAL A 92 17.30 -25.37 -11.46
CA VAL A 92 17.52 -26.77 -11.06
C VAL A 92 18.90 -27.26 -11.51
N GLU A 93 19.26 -27.06 -12.77
CA GLU A 93 20.57 -27.44 -13.30
C GLU A 93 21.73 -26.68 -12.65
N TYR A 94 21.55 -25.37 -12.44
CA TYR A 94 22.51 -24.57 -11.70
C TYR A 94 22.73 -25.11 -10.27
N LEU A 95 21.65 -25.45 -9.55
CA LEU A 95 21.75 -26.04 -8.20
C LEU A 95 22.43 -27.41 -8.25
N THR A 96 22.14 -28.24 -9.26
CA THR A 96 22.81 -29.55 -9.48
C THR A 96 24.33 -29.36 -9.57
N GLN A 97 24.78 -28.46 -10.45
CA GLN A 97 26.21 -28.16 -10.62
C GLN A 97 26.86 -27.62 -9.31
N LYS A 98 26.13 -26.82 -8.56
CA LYS A 98 26.59 -26.32 -7.24
C LYS A 98 26.73 -27.44 -6.23
N LEU A 99 25.77 -28.37 -6.16
CA LEU A 99 25.83 -29.53 -5.26
C LEU A 99 26.99 -30.46 -5.59
N GLU A 100 27.17 -30.79 -6.85
CA GLU A 100 28.27 -31.63 -7.31
C GLU A 100 29.64 -31.03 -6.96
N LYS A 101 29.83 -29.76 -7.26
CA LYS A 101 31.05 -29.00 -6.99
C LYS A 101 31.43 -28.91 -5.52
N ASN A 102 30.44 -29.03 -4.63
CA ASN A 102 30.61 -28.95 -3.20
C ASN A 102 30.53 -30.34 -2.49
N GLY A 103 30.58 -31.43 -3.22
CA GLY A 103 30.59 -32.77 -2.66
C GLY A 103 29.23 -33.31 -2.23
N PHE A 104 28.15 -32.78 -2.74
CA PHE A 104 26.76 -33.20 -2.43
C PHE A 104 26.11 -33.98 -3.58
N SER A 105 26.86 -34.63 -4.44
CA SER A 105 26.32 -35.35 -5.62
C SER A 105 25.22 -36.37 -5.27
N LYS A 106 25.26 -36.98 -4.08
CA LYS A 106 24.21 -37.89 -3.60
C LYS A 106 22.83 -37.23 -3.43
N TRP A 107 22.77 -35.86 -3.36
CA TRP A 107 21.56 -35.09 -3.20
C TRP A 107 20.96 -34.62 -4.53
N THR A 108 21.68 -34.69 -5.63
CA THR A 108 21.22 -34.20 -6.94
C THR A 108 19.90 -34.89 -7.41
N PRO A 109 19.64 -36.20 -7.15
CA PRO A 109 18.35 -36.79 -7.50
C PRO A 109 17.14 -36.27 -6.72
N PHE A 110 17.38 -35.55 -5.63
CA PHE A 110 16.32 -34.99 -4.78
C PHE A 110 16.03 -33.54 -5.04
N ILE A 111 16.78 -32.88 -5.93
CA ILE A 111 16.43 -31.53 -6.41
C ILE A 111 15.13 -31.65 -7.18
N HIS A 112 14.19 -30.72 -6.93
CA HIS A 112 12.87 -30.70 -7.58
C HIS A 112 12.08 -32.04 -7.46
N PHE A 113 12.35 -32.82 -6.43
CA PHE A 113 11.80 -34.16 -6.27
C PHE A 113 10.28 -34.13 -6.11
N GLY A 114 9.59 -34.78 -7.03
CA GLY A 114 8.12 -34.87 -7.05
C GLY A 114 7.39 -33.56 -7.39
N LEU A 115 8.11 -32.49 -7.65
CA LEU A 115 7.56 -31.16 -7.90
C LEU A 115 7.24 -30.91 -9.37
N THR A 116 6.52 -29.84 -9.58
CA THR A 116 6.38 -29.15 -10.87
C THR A 116 6.94 -27.74 -10.76
N SER A 117 7.31 -27.14 -11.88
CA SER A 117 7.81 -25.76 -11.92
C SER A 117 6.91 -24.78 -11.18
N GLU A 118 5.61 -25.04 -11.15
CA GLU A 118 4.65 -24.15 -10.48
C GLU A 118 4.69 -24.23 -8.96
N ASP A 119 5.10 -25.35 -8.37
CA ASP A 119 5.35 -25.44 -6.93
C ASP A 119 6.44 -24.44 -6.50
N ILE A 120 7.49 -24.32 -7.32
CA ILE A 120 8.57 -23.36 -7.10
C ILE A 120 8.12 -21.95 -7.44
N ASN A 121 7.43 -21.74 -8.56
CA ASN A 121 7.01 -20.41 -9.02
C ASN A 121 6.03 -19.74 -8.04
N ASN A 122 4.92 -20.39 -7.71
CA ASN A 122 3.92 -19.77 -6.83
C ASN A 122 4.50 -19.45 -5.45
N THR A 123 5.29 -20.38 -4.89
CA THR A 123 5.94 -20.15 -3.59
C THR A 123 6.95 -19.00 -3.67
N SER A 124 7.75 -18.93 -4.74
CA SER A 124 8.69 -17.82 -4.95
C SER A 124 7.99 -16.49 -5.10
N TYR A 125 6.94 -16.40 -5.93
CA TYR A 125 6.16 -15.17 -6.08
C TYR A 125 5.50 -14.76 -4.76
N SER A 126 4.92 -15.68 -3.99
CA SER A 126 4.35 -15.36 -2.68
C SER A 126 5.40 -14.79 -1.72
N LEU A 127 6.63 -15.35 -1.70
CA LEU A 127 7.73 -14.81 -0.90
C LEU A 127 8.20 -13.44 -1.39
N MET A 128 8.33 -13.24 -2.71
CA MET A 128 8.70 -11.95 -3.31
C MET A 128 7.70 -10.86 -2.93
N PHE A 129 6.40 -11.16 -3.06
CA PHE A 129 5.32 -10.24 -2.69
C PHE A 129 5.36 -9.91 -1.20
N GLN A 130 5.39 -10.93 -0.34
CA GLN A 130 5.40 -10.73 1.11
C GLN A 130 6.56 -9.84 1.53
N ARG A 131 7.80 -10.22 1.15
CA ARG A 131 9.00 -9.46 1.56
C ARG A 131 9.07 -8.09 0.90
N GLY A 132 8.71 -7.96 -0.38
CA GLY A 132 8.68 -6.67 -1.07
C GLY A 132 7.68 -5.71 -0.45
N VAL A 133 6.52 -6.23 -0.02
CA VAL A 133 5.52 -5.43 0.71
C VAL A 133 6.04 -5.06 2.09
N ASP A 134 6.55 -6.02 2.86
CA ASP A 134 6.97 -5.81 4.25
C ASP A 134 8.19 -4.90 4.36
N GLU A 135 9.20 -5.10 3.51
CA GLU A 135 10.51 -4.45 3.61
C GLU A 135 10.63 -3.14 2.77
N SER A 136 9.61 -2.78 1.96
CA SER A 136 9.65 -1.56 1.14
C SER A 136 8.36 -0.76 1.20
N LEU A 137 7.22 -1.37 0.84
CA LEU A 137 5.96 -0.63 0.71
C LEU A 137 5.40 -0.22 2.09
N LEU A 138 5.36 -1.16 3.05
CA LEU A 138 4.86 -0.89 4.40
C LEU A 138 5.75 0.10 5.14
N GLU A 139 7.07 0.04 4.96
CA GLU A 139 7.99 1.01 5.56
C GLU A 139 7.65 2.45 5.11
N SER A 140 7.44 2.65 3.80
CA SER A 140 7.07 3.96 3.25
C SER A 140 5.67 4.40 3.71
N LEU A 141 4.72 3.47 3.80
CA LEU A 141 3.35 3.75 4.29
C LEU A 141 3.34 4.09 5.78
N ASP A 142 4.13 3.40 6.60
CA ASP A 142 4.27 3.69 8.04
C ASP A 142 4.92 5.07 8.27
N GLN A 143 5.91 5.44 7.45
CA GLN A 143 6.49 6.78 7.46
C GLN A 143 5.46 7.85 7.09
N LEU A 144 4.66 7.61 6.04
CA LEU A 144 3.61 8.51 5.61
C LEU A 144 2.52 8.66 6.69
N SER A 145 2.09 7.55 7.28
CA SER A 145 1.14 7.52 8.39
C SER A 145 1.65 8.37 9.57
N SER A 146 2.92 8.21 9.94
CA SER A 146 3.55 8.97 11.01
C SER A 146 3.59 10.48 10.74
N LEU A 147 3.87 10.88 9.50
CA LEU A 147 3.85 12.30 9.09
C LEU A 147 2.44 12.88 9.16
N LEU A 148 1.42 12.12 8.77
CA LEU A 148 0.02 12.54 8.89
C LEU A 148 -0.38 12.73 10.35
N VAL A 149 0.01 11.83 11.25
CA VAL A 149 -0.22 11.98 12.70
C VAL A 149 0.40 13.28 13.22
N LEU A 150 1.64 13.57 12.83
CA LEU A 150 2.32 14.82 13.21
C LEU A 150 1.61 16.05 12.66
N LEU A 151 1.15 16.01 11.40
CA LEU A 151 0.40 17.11 10.79
C LEU A 151 -0.93 17.33 11.49
N VAL A 152 -1.68 16.26 11.78
CA VAL A 152 -2.93 16.34 12.56
C VAL A 152 -2.69 16.96 13.92
N GLY A 153 -1.68 16.49 14.67
CA GLY A 153 -1.34 17.03 16.00
C GLY A 153 -1.04 18.54 15.96
N LYS A 154 -0.34 19.02 14.92
CA LYS A 154 -0.02 20.44 14.74
C LYS A 154 -1.23 21.30 14.35
N THR A 155 -2.25 20.72 13.72
CA THR A 155 -3.34 21.46 13.06
C THR A 155 -4.74 21.16 13.63
N LYS A 156 -4.84 20.29 14.63
CA LYS A 156 -6.14 19.87 15.23
C LYS A 156 -6.95 21.00 15.86
N ASP A 157 -6.28 22.04 16.33
CA ASP A 157 -6.90 23.22 16.94
C ASP A 157 -6.93 24.44 15.98
N MET A 158 -6.74 24.23 14.67
CA MET A 158 -6.81 25.28 13.66
C MET A 158 -8.18 25.22 12.95
N PRO A 159 -9.13 26.09 13.30
CA PRO A 159 -10.42 26.16 12.62
C PRO A 159 -10.24 26.45 11.13
N MET A 160 -11.05 25.79 10.31
CA MET A 160 -11.03 25.91 8.86
C MET A 160 -12.46 25.92 8.31
N LEU A 161 -12.72 26.78 7.34
CA LEU A 161 -13.97 26.74 6.59
C LEU A 161 -14.04 25.47 5.75
N SER A 162 -15.01 24.60 6.04
CA SER A 162 -15.26 23.45 5.16
C SER A 162 -16.04 23.85 3.92
N LEU A 163 -15.75 23.17 2.80
CA LEU A 163 -16.51 23.33 1.58
C LEU A 163 -17.26 22.02 1.27
N THR A 164 -18.54 22.15 0.97
CA THR A 164 -19.33 21.05 0.37
C THR A 164 -19.84 21.50 -0.99
N HIS A 165 -19.67 20.67 -2.02
CA HIS A 165 -19.95 21.06 -3.39
C HIS A 165 -19.22 22.37 -3.83
N GLY A 166 -18.04 22.62 -3.26
CA GLY A 166 -17.28 23.84 -3.51
C GLY A 166 -17.86 25.12 -2.86
N GLN A 167 -18.89 24.99 -2.00
CA GLN A 167 -19.54 26.12 -1.32
C GLN A 167 -19.27 26.10 0.18
N PRO A 168 -19.19 27.30 0.82
CA PRO A 168 -19.04 27.41 2.26
C PRO A 168 -20.09 26.59 3.03
N ALA A 169 -19.61 25.75 3.93
CA ALA A 169 -20.41 24.93 4.83
C ALA A 169 -20.08 25.31 6.29
N THR A 170 -20.15 24.37 7.22
CA THR A 170 -19.83 24.61 8.61
C THR A 170 -18.32 24.61 8.86
N THR A 171 -17.88 24.99 10.05
CA THR A 171 -16.48 24.98 10.45
C THR A 171 -16.02 23.59 10.78
N THR A 172 -14.83 23.24 10.30
CA THR A 172 -14.04 22.08 10.67
C THR A 172 -12.70 22.54 11.28
N THR A 173 -11.72 21.62 11.42
CA THR A 173 -10.32 22.00 11.62
C THR A 173 -9.44 21.36 10.56
N LEU A 174 -8.34 22.00 10.20
CA LEU A 174 -7.40 21.46 9.23
C LEU A 174 -6.88 20.08 9.67
N GLY A 175 -6.64 19.90 10.99
CA GLY A 175 -6.23 18.62 11.52
C GLY A 175 -7.30 17.54 11.39
N LYS A 176 -8.58 17.88 11.53
CA LYS A 176 -9.67 16.90 11.34
C LYS A 176 -9.75 16.46 9.89
N GLU A 177 -9.55 17.33 8.92
CA GLU A 177 -9.49 16.97 7.51
C GLU A 177 -8.35 16.00 7.23
N MET A 178 -7.15 16.27 7.72
CA MET A 178 -6.00 15.36 7.58
C MET A 178 -6.20 14.03 8.34
N ALA A 179 -6.88 14.05 9.48
CA ALA A 179 -7.18 12.85 10.27
C ALA A 179 -8.11 11.87 9.54
N VAL A 180 -8.97 12.35 8.64
CA VAL A 180 -9.82 11.49 7.79
C VAL A 180 -8.94 10.60 6.90
N PHE A 181 -7.95 11.16 6.23
CA PHE A 181 -7.03 10.41 5.38
C PHE A 181 -6.19 9.43 6.19
N HIS A 182 -5.62 9.87 7.32
CA HIS A 182 -4.88 9.00 8.21
C HIS A 182 -5.73 7.81 8.69
N SER A 183 -6.95 8.05 9.16
CA SER A 183 -7.84 6.99 9.67
C SER A 183 -8.23 5.98 8.60
N ARG A 184 -8.44 6.42 7.36
CA ARG A 184 -8.71 5.55 6.21
C ARG A 184 -7.48 4.71 5.85
N LEU A 185 -6.30 5.34 5.80
CA LEU A 185 -5.01 4.71 5.48
C LEU A 185 -4.63 3.65 6.50
N GLU A 186 -4.69 3.97 7.79
CA GLU A 186 -4.34 3.08 8.90
C GLU A 186 -5.15 1.77 8.87
N ARG A 187 -6.43 1.86 8.52
CA ARG A 187 -7.28 0.68 8.35
C ARG A 187 -6.78 -0.25 7.24
N GLN A 188 -6.28 0.30 6.13
CA GLN A 188 -5.76 -0.51 5.03
C GLN A 188 -4.36 -1.07 5.34
N ILE A 189 -3.49 -0.30 5.97
CA ILE A 189 -2.18 -0.78 6.46
C ILE A 189 -2.38 -1.95 7.43
N THR A 190 -3.31 -1.82 8.37
CA THR A 190 -3.65 -2.90 9.31
C THR A 190 -4.16 -4.15 8.60
N PHE A 191 -4.95 -4.00 7.53
CA PHE A 191 -5.40 -5.12 6.71
C PHE A 191 -4.21 -5.83 6.06
N ILE A 192 -3.30 -5.09 5.41
CA ILE A 192 -2.12 -5.67 4.74
C ILE A 192 -1.22 -6.39 5.75
N LYS A 193 -0.93 -5.78 6.91
CA LYS A 193 -0.09 -6.39 7.96
C LYS A 193 -0.65 -7.72 8.52
N LYS A 194 -1.97 -7.94 8.43
CA LYS A 194 -2.65 -9.16 8.86
C LYS A 194 -2.89 -10.15 7.71
N HIS A 195 -2.71 -9.70 6.48
CA HIS A 195 -2.95 -10.54 5.32
C HIS A 195 -1.87 -11.62 5.19
N SER A 196 -2.28 -12.82 4.78
CA SER A 196 -1.36 -13.96 4.60
C SER A 196 -1.47 -14.46 3.17
N LEU A 197 -0.36 -14.48 2.47
CA LEU A 197 -0.30 -15.06 1.13
C LEU A 197 -0.35 -16.58 1.18
N LEU A 198 -1.09 -17.15 0.25
CA LEU A 198 -1.21 -18.59 0.07
C LEU A 198 -0.09 -19.10 -0.84
N ALA A 199 0.29 -20.35 -0.63
CA ALA A 199 1.15 -21.09 -1.54
C ALA A 199 0.74 -22.57 -1.58
N LYS A 200 1.02 -23.24 -2.69
CA LYS A 200 0.83 -24.67 -2.86
C LYS A 200 2.17 -25.36 -3.11
N PHE A 201 2.30 -26.60 -2.64
CA PHE A 201 3.50 -27.43 -2.82
C PHE A 201 3.09 -28.89 -2.90
N SER A 202 2.47 -29.29 -4.02
CA SER A 202 1.68 -30.54 -4.11
C SER A 202 1.83 -31.31 -5.44
N GLY A 203 2.82 -30.89 -6.27
CA GLY A 203 3.13 -31.56 -7.55
C GLY A 203 2.22 -31.13 -8.71
N ALA A 204 2.33 -31.86 -9.81
CA ALA A 204 1.83 -31.49 -11.13
C ALA A 204 0.32 -31.20 -11.23
N THR A 205 -0.49 -31.78 -10.37
CA THR A 205 -1.97 -31.62 -10.36
C THR A 205 -2.53 -31.42 -8.95
N GLY A 206 -1.70 -31.01 -7.98
CA GLY A 206 -2.16 -30.79 -6.61
C GLY A 206 -2.42 -32.07 -5.81
N THR A 207 -1.94 -33.23 -6.25
CA THR A 207 -2.33 -34.52 -5.70
C THR A 207 -1.21 -35.32 -5.02
N PHE A 208 0.01 -34.77 -5.00
CA PHE A 208 1.21 -35.50 -4.51
C PHE A 208 1.48 -36.83 -5.19
N ALA A 209 0.98 -37.11 -6.38
CA ALA A 209 1.03 -38.39 -7.02
C ALA A 209 2.47 -38.95 -7.11
N ALA A 210 3.44 -38.17 -7.58
CA ALA A 210 4.84 -38.57 -7.68
C ALA A 210 5.47 -38.82 -6.30
N HIS A 211 5.19 -37.97 -5.33
CA HIS A 211 5.67 -38.17 -3.96
C HIS A 211 5.11 -39.43 -3.34
N LYS A 212 3.81 -39.71 -3.52
CA LYS A 212 3.10 -40.84 -2.93
C LYS A 212 3.54 -42.16 -3.50
N ILE A 213 3.88 -42.22 -4.79
CA ILE A 213 4.41 -43.46 -5.41
C ILE A 213 5.82 -43.77 -4.90
N ALA A 214 6.64 -42.72 -4.69
CA ALA A 214 8.01 -42.90 -4.21
C ALA A 214 8.06 -43.30 -2.71
N PHE A 215 7.23 -42.65 -1.89
CA PHE A 215 7.17 -42.87 -0.44
C PHE A 215 5.72 -43.04 0.02
N PRO A 216 5.10 -44.20 -0.19
CA PRO A 216 3.66 -44.42 -0.01
C PRO A 216 3.18 -44.33 1.44
N LYS A 217 4.07 -44.49 2.42
CA LYS A 217 3.73 -44.43 3.85
C LYS A 217 3.74 -43.01 4.42
N GLU A 218 4.23 -42.03 3.66
CA GLU A 218 4.39 -40.66 4.15
C GLU A 218 3.12 -39.80 3.97
N SER A 219 2.91 -38.89 4.90
CA SER A 219 1.86 -37.88 4.81
C SER A 219 2.40 -36.61 4.14
N TRP A 220 2.34 -36.59 2.82
CA TRP A 220 2.85 -35.48 2.03
C TRP A 220 2.04 -34.17 2.21
N THR A 221 0.77 -34.28 2.57
CA THR A 221 -0.06 -33.14 2.93
C THR A 221 0.46 -32.43 4.19
N VAL A 222 0.81 -33.20 5.23
CA VAL A 222 1.40 -32.67 6.47
C VAL A 222 2.81 -32.09 6.22
N PHE A 223 3.59 -32.80 5.37
CA PHE A 223 4.90 -32.26 4.97
C PHE A 223 4.80 -30.93 4.27
N SER A 224 3.95 -30.80 3.25
CA SER A 224 3.74 -29.59 2.49
C SER A 224 3.27 -28.43 3.39
N GLU A 225 2.31 -28.68 4.27
CA GLU A 225 1.84 -27.69 5.22
C GLU A 225 2.97 -27.15 6.12
N LYS A 226 3.76 -28.04 6.69
CA LYS A 226 4.92 -27.67 7.53
C LYS A 226 5.96 -26.89 6.74
N PHE A 227 6.25 -27.34 5.52
CA PHE A 227 7.21 -26.69 4.64
C PHE A 227 6.77 -25.26 4.30
N ILE A 228 5.56 -25.07 3.80
CA ILE A 228 5.02 -23.75 3.45
C ILE A 228 4.98 -22.83 4.67
N ARG A 229 4.56 -23.33 5.83
CA ARG A 229 4.59 -22.54 7.08
C ARG A 229 6.00 -22.16 7.50
N SER A 230 7.00 -23.00 7.28
CA SER A 230 8.40 -22.69 7.58
C SER A 230 8.96 -21.54 6.72
N LEU A 231 8.32 -21.26 5.59
CA LEU A 231 8.61 -20.14 4.71
C LEU A 231 7.91 -18.84 5.14
N GLY A 232 7.00 -18.90 6.13
CA GLY A 232 6.17 -17.77 6.56
C GLY A 232 4.89 -17.58 5.73
N LEU A 233 4.54 -18.55 4.89
CA LEU A 233 3.35 -18.54 4.03
C LEU A 233 2.24 -19.44 4.61
N LYS A 234 1.03 -19.29 4.09
CA LYS A 234 -0.11 -20.15 4.42
C LYS A 234 -0.31 -21.20 3.33
N ASN A 235 -0.45 -22.47 3.72
CA ASN A 235 -0.67 -23.56 2.77
C ASN A 235 -2.08 -23.54 2.18
N ASN A 236 -2.18 -23.67 0.85
CA ASN A 236 -3.43 -23.94 0.15
C ASN A 236 -3.49 -25.44 -0.20
N PRO A 237 -4.30 -26.24 0.50
CA PRO A 237 -4.31 -27.69 0.31
C PRO A 237 -5.12 -28.17 -0.91
N ILE A 238 -6.01 -27.33 -1.44
CA ILE A 238 -6.92 -27.70 -2.55
C ILE A 238 -6.62 -26.82 -3.74
N THR A 239 -5.86 -27.36 -4.67
CA THR A 239 -5.39 -26.62 -5.85
C THR A 239 -5.33 -27.54 -7.08
N THR A 240 -5.16 -26.93 -8.24
CA THR A 240 -4.76 -27.59 -9.48
C THR A 240 -3.21 -27.66 -9.55
N GLN A 241 -2.63 -27.56 -10.72
CA GLN A 241 -1.18 -27.35 -10.86
C GLN A 241 -0.73 -26.01 -10.29
N ILE A 242 -1.61 -24.99 -10.35
CA ILE A 242 -1.35 -23.65 -9.83
C ILE A 242 -1.99 -23.44 -8.47
N GLU A 243 -1.46 -22.47 -7.71
CA GLU A 243 -2.17 -21.73 -6.67
C GLU A 243 -3.09 -20.69 -7.38
N PRO A 244 -4.40 -20.59 -7.02
CA PRO A 244 -5.35 -19.71 -7.75
C PRO A 244 -5.07 -18.21 -7.67
N ASN A 245 -4.15 -17.76 -6.84
CA ASN A 245 -3.74 -16.36 -6.62
C ASN A 245 -4.82 -15.43 -6.05
N ASP A 246 -5.87 -15.97 -5.45
CA ASP A 246 -6.94 -15.16 -4.84
C ASP A 246 -6.40 -14.29 -3.71
N SER A 247 -5.50 -14.84 -2.87
CA SER A 247 -4.86 -14.08 -1.79
C SER A 247 -3.96 -12.94 -2.31
N MET A 248 -3.33 -13.13 -3.47
CA MET A 248 -2.61 -12.04 -4.14
C MET A 248 -3.56 -10.98 -4.68
N ALA A 249 -4.69 -11.37 -5.27
CA ALA A 249 -5.71 -10.44 -5.75
C ALA A 249 -6.29 -9.61 -4.60
N GLU A 250 -6.54 -10.21 -3.43
CA GLU A 250 -6.97 -9.50 -2.22
C GLU A 250 -5.95 -8.44 -1.79
N LEU A 251 -4.65 -8.79 -1.81
CA LEU A 251 -3.56 -7.87 -1.50
C LEU A 251 -3.49 -6.71 -2.49
N LEU A 252 -3.56 -6.99 -3.80
CA LEU A 252 -3.55 -5.96 -4.85
C LEU A 252 -4.75 -5.02 -4.74
N HIS A 253 -5.95 -5.54 -4.45
CA HIS A 253 -7.13 -4.71 -4.17
C HIS A 253 -6.98 -3.86 -2.91
N ALA A 254 -6.23 -4.31 -1.90
CA ALA A 254 -5.92 -3.48 -0.74
C ALA A 254 -5.01 -2.30 -1.12
N PHE A 255 -4.01 -2.51 -1.98
CA PHE A 255 -3.17 -1.44 -2.52
C PHE A 255 -3.97 -0.45 -3.39
N VAL A 256 -4.93 -0.92 -4.19
CA VAL A 256 -5.84 -0.02 -4.93
C VAL A 256 -6.59 0.91 -3.96
N ARG A 257 -7.07 0.40 -2.84
CA ARG A 257 -7.76 1.24 -1.84
C ARG A 257 -6.81 2.24 -1.16
N ILE A 258 -5.57 1.84 -0.86
CA ILE A 258 -4.53 2.75 -0.35
C ILE A 258 -4.28 3.86 -1.36
N ASN A 259 -4.02 3.48 -2.60
CA ASN A 259 -3.71 4.44 -3.66
C ASN A 259 -4.87 5.43 -3.89
N ASN A 260 -6.13 4.96 -3.86
CA ASN A 260 -7.30 5.84 -3.97
C ASN A 260 -7.40 6.84 -2.81
N ILE A 261 -7.09 6.41 -1.58
CA ILE A 261 -7.06 7.31 -0.42
C ILE A 261 -5.98 8.37 -0.58
N LEU A 262 -4.83 7.99 -1.07
CA LEU A 262 -3.70 8.88 -1.27
C LEU A 262 -3.88 9.81 -2.47
N THR A 263 -4.52 9.36 -3.54
CA THR A 263 -4.92 10.21 -4.67
C THR A 263 -5.90 11.30 -4.21
N ASP A 264 -6.95 10.89 -3.49
CA ASP A 264 -7.94 11.78 -2.88
C ASP A 264 -7.27 12.86 -1.99
N MET A 265 -6.32 12.42 -1.15
CA MET A 265 -5.52 13.33 -0.33
C MET A 265 -4.65 14.29 -1.17
N CYS A 266 -4.01 13.81 -2.24
CA CYS A 266 -3.18 14.65 -3.10
C CYS A 266 -4.01 15.75 -3.76
N VAL A 267 -5.20 15.42 -4.23
CA VAL A 267 -6.15 16.38 -4.83
C VAL A 267 -6.58 17.44 -3.80
N ASP A 268 -6.98 17.02 -2.59
CA ASP A 268 -7.38 17.96 -1.54
C ASP A 268 -6.22 18.85 -1.08
N VAL A 269 -5.02 18.29 -0.90
CA VAL A 269 -3.83 19.10 -0.55
C VAL A 269 -3.49 20.10 -1.66
N TRP A 270 -3.60 19.70 -2.92
CA TRP A 270 -3.43 20.59 -4.06
C TRP A 270 -4.43 21.77 -4.01
N LEU A 271 -5.72 21.47 -3.73
CA LEU A 271 -6.76 22.48 -3.54
C LEU A 271 -6.48 23.39 -2.35
N TYR A 272 -6.00 22.85 -1.22
CA TYR A 272 -5.60 23.64 -0.06
C TYR A 272 -4.39 24.54 -0.36
N ILE A 273 -3.43 24.09 -1.17
CA ILE A 273 -2.34 24.94 -1.65
C ILE A 273 -2.87 26.05 -2.57
N SER A 274 -3.78 25.76 -3.49
CA SER A 274 -4.36 26.73 -4.40
C SER A 274 -5.17 27.84 -3.69
N ARG A 275 -5.77 27.47 -2.52
CA ARG A 275 -6.48 28.42 -1.61
C ARG A 275 -5.53 29.09 -0.60
N ASN A 276 -4.23 28.82 -0.67
CA ASN A 276 -3.24 29.32 0.30
C ASN A 276 -3.48 28.87 1.76
N ILE A 277 -4.25 27.80 1.96
CA ILE A 277 -4.42 27.12 3.27
C ILE A 277 -3.11 26.46 3.70
N PHE A 278 -2.43 25.82 2.75
CA PHE A 278 -1.04 25.41 2.87
C PHE A 278 -0.14 26.31 2.03
N THR A 279 0.98 26.73 2.59
CA THR A 279 2.08 27.34 1.85
C THR A 279 3.20 26.31 1.63
N GLN A 280 3.95 26.44 0.53
CA GLN A 280 5.06 25.57 0.22
C GLN A 280 6.39 26.16 0.67
N ILE A 281 7.24 25.35 1.30
CA ILE A 281 8.59 25.73 1.73
C ILE A 281 9.52 25.64 0.53
N ASN A 282 10.10 26.76 0.16
CA ASN A 282 11.09 26.83 -0.92
C ASN A 282 12.46 26.28 -0.45
N LYS A 283 13.12 25.51 -1.30
CA LYS A 283 14.50 25.09 -1.06
C LYS A 283 15.46 25.90 -1.92
N PRO A 284 16.54 26.45 -1.35
CA PRO A 284 17.55 27.18 -2.12
C PRO A 284 18.06 26.33 -3.29
N GLY A 285 18.13 26.94 -4.47
CA GLY A 285 18.64 26.28 -5.69
C GLY A 285 17.61 25.48 -6.50
N GLU A 286 16.37 25.33 -6.03
CA GLU A 286 15.30 24.72 -6.84
C GLU A 286 14.62 25.77 -7.73
N VAL A 287 14.38 25.38 -9.00
CA VAL A 287 13.63 26.19 -9.97
C VAL A 287 12.18 25.76 -9.97
N GLY A 288 11.29 26.56 -9.41
CA GLY A 288 9.86 26.26 -9.31
C GLY A 288 9.11 26.35 -10.63
N SER A 289 9.57 27.19 -11.55
CA SER A 289 9.02 27.38 -12.90
C SER A 289 10.13 27.86 -13.85
N SER A 290 10.13 27.36 -15.07
CA SER A 290 11.08 27.83 -16.11
C SER A 290 10.82 29.26 -16.60
N THR A 291 9.61 29.79 -16.38
CA THR A 291 9.16 31.07 -16.91
C THR A 291 8.77 32.08 -15.83
N MET A 292 8.27 31.64 -14.68
CA MET A 292 7.77 32.47 -13.60
C MET A 292 8.56 32.24 -12.31
N PRO A 293 9.58 33.06 -11.98
CA PRO A 293 10.51 32.80 -10.86
C PRO A 293 9.85 32.75 -9.48
N HIS A 294 8.71 33.42 -9.29
CA HIS A 294 7.97 33.49 -8.04
C HIS A 294 7.08 32.25 -7.78
N LYS A 295 6.89 31.38 -8.81
CA LYS A 295 5.92 30.29 -8.77
C LYS A 295 6.54 29.01 -8.21
N ILE A 296 5.95 28.46 -7.15
CA ILE A 296 6.30 27.15 -6.59
C ILE A 296 5.14 26.21 -6.86
N ASN A 297 5.38 25.20 -7.73
CA ASN A 297 4.34 24.23 -8.09
C ASN A 297 4.31 23.05 -7.09
N PRO A 298 3.12 22.50 -6.76
CA PRO A 298 2.98 21.35 -5.88
C PRO A 298 3.29 20.01 -6.59
N ILE A 299 4.40 19.97 -7.34
CA ILE A 299 4.78 18.87 -8.24
C ILE A 299 4.89 17.50 -7.55
N SER A 300 5.16 17.48 -6.25
CA SER A 300 5.22 16.24 -5.48
C SER A 300 3.87 15.54 -5.42
N PHE A 301 2.79 16.29 -5.23
CA PHE A 301 1.43 15.75 -5.17
C PHE A 301 0.90 15.40 -6.56
N GLU A 302 1.15 16.24 -7.57
CA GLU A 302 0.80 15.98 -8.98
C GLU A 302 1.50 14.72 -9.51
N ASN A 303 2.80 14.57 -9.24
CA ASN A 303 3.56 13.38 -9.64
C ASN A 303 3.06 12.13 -8.91
N ALA A 304 2.70 12.26 -7.63
CA ALA A 304 2.15 11.15 -6.85
C ALA A 304 0.80 10.71 -7.44
N GLU A 305 -0.11 11.63 -7.72
CA GLU A 305 -1.41 11.35 -8.31
C GLU A 305 -1.28 10.52 -9.60
N GLY A 306 -0.49 11.00 -10.59
CA GLY A 306 -0.31 10.27 -11.84
C GLY A 306 0.31 8.87 -11.67
N ASN A 307 1.26 8.71 -10.73
CA ASN A 307 1.86 7.40 -10.45
C ASN A 307 0.90 6.45 -9.73
N LEU A 308 0.05 6.95 -8.81
CA LEU A 308 -0.98 6.14 -8.13
C LEU A 308 -2.02 5.62 -9.13
N GLU A 309 -2.43 6.44 -10.09
CA GLU A 309 -3.38 6.04 -11.14
C GLU A 309 -2.80 4.96 -12.07
N LEU A 310 -1.55 5.10 -12.52
CA LEU A 310 -0.86 4.08 -13.31
C LEU A 310 -0.73 2.76 -12.53
N SER A 311 -0.39 2.85 -11.27
CA SER A 311 -0.30 1.68 -10.39
C SER A 311 -1.67 1.01 -10.25
N ASN A 312 -2.74 1.77 -10.01
CA ASN A 312 -4.10 1.26 -9.87
C ASN A 312 -4.59 0.55 -11.13
N ALA A 313 -4.37 1.14 -12.30
CA ALA A 313 -4.72 0.51 -13.58
C ALA A 313 -4.06 -0.88 -13.70
N SER A 314 -2.78 -0.99 -13.31
CA SER A 314 -2.04 -2.23 -13.31
C SER A 314 -2.56 -3.22 -12.25
N PHE A 315 -2.79 -2.79 -11.01
CA PHE A 315 -3.26 -3.65 -9.93
C PHE A 315 -4.65 -4.22 -10.18
N VAL A 316 -5.60 -3.40 -10.65
CA VAL A 316 -6.96 -3.84 -10.99
C VAL A 316 -6.92 -4.90 -12.09
N PHE A 317 -6.14 -4.66 -13.15
CA PHE A 317 -5.96 -5.62 -14.23
C PHE A 317 -5.35 -6.93 -13.72
N LEU A 318 -4.24 -6.86 -12.96
CA LEU A 318 -3.52 -8.01 -12.44
C LEU A 318 -4.38 -8.82 -11.45
N ALA A 319 -5.06 -8.17 -10.51
CA ALA A 319 -5.95 -8.84 -9.55
C ALA A 319 -7.06 -9.62 -10.27
N SER A 320 -7.69 -9.00 -11.27
CA SER A 320 -8.73 -9.66 -12.08
C SER A 320 -8.20 -10.80 -12.96
N ARG A 321 -6.97 -10.68 -13.46
CA ARG A 321 -6.46 -11.65 -14.44
C ARG A 321 -5.71 -12.80 -13.81
N LEU A 322 -4.98 -12.60 -12.72
CA LEU A 322 -4.18 -13.64 -12.06
C LEU A 322 -5.04 -14.72 -11.41
N SER A 323 -6.26 -14.38 -10.96
CA SER A 323 -7.20 -15.34 -10.37
C SER A 323 -7.93 -16.22 -11.40
N ARG A 324 -7.55 -16.18 -12.70
CA ARG A 324 -8.16 -16.97 -13.77
C ARG A 324 -7.11 -17.77 -14.52
N SER A 325 -7.35 -19.04 -14.71
CA SER A 325 -6.52 -19.94 -15.51
C SER A 325 -7.39 -20.91 -16.32
N ARG A 326 -6.77 -21.73 -17.14
CA ARG A 326 -7.45 -22.76 -17.95
C ARG A 326 -7.08 -24.13 -17.45
N LEU A 327 -8.11 -24.95 -17.15
CA LEU A 327 -7.93 -26.32 -16.66
C LEU A 327 -6.93 -26.37 -15.49
N GLN A 328 -5.87 -27.16 -15.62
CA GLN A 328 -4.85 -27.28 -14.57
C GLN A 328 -3.89 -26.07 -14.56
N ARG A 329 -3.58 -25.52 -15.72
CA ARG A 329 -2.66 -24.36 -15.89
C ARG A 329 -2.66 -23.86 -17.34
N ASP A 330 -2.46 -22.56 -17.52
CA ASP A 330 -1.94 -21.95 -18.76
C ASP A 330 -0.73 -21.06 -18.46
N LEU A 331 -0.02 -20.58 -19.49
CA LEU A 331 1.21 -19.82 -19.33
C LEU A 331 0.99 -18.29 -19.19
N SER A 332 -0.23 -17.78 -19.45
CA SER A 332 -0.48 -16.35 -19.50
C SER A 332 -0.20 -15.62 -18.17
N GLY A 333 -0.43 -16.29 -17.02
CA GLY A 333 -0.10 -15.76 -15.70
C GLY A 333 1.39 -15.46 -15.52
N SER A 334 2.27 -16.29 -16.06
CA SER A 334 3.73 -16.11 -15.95
C SER A 334 4.22 -14.77 -16.53
N THR A 335 3.67 -14.34 -17.66
CA THR A 335 3.98 -13.04 -18.27
C THR A 335 3.54 -11.88 -17.37
N LEU A 336 2.38 -12.01 -16.76
CA LEU A 336 1.79 -10.97 -15.90
C LEU A 336 2.56 -10.79 -14.60
N PHE A 337 2.95 -11.89 -13.95
CA PHE A 337 3.74 -11.84 -12.71
C PHE A 337 5.05 -11.07 -12.86
N ARG A 338 5.69 -11.12 -14.03
CA ARG A 338 6.94 -10.38 -14.29
C ARG A 338 6.75 -8.87 -14.32
N ASN A 339 5.52 -8.38 -14.47
CA ASN A 339 5.20 -6.94 -14.52
C ASN A 339 4.73 -6.37 -13.17
N ILE A 340 4.57 -7.19 -12.14
CA ILE A 340 4.05 -6.74 -10.85
C ILE A 340 4.95 -5.70 -10.18
N GLY A 341 6.26 -5.84 -10.33
CA GLY A 341 7.24 -4.89 -9.82
C GLY A 341 7.08 -3.48 -10.39
N VAL A 342 6.57 -3.35 -11.62
CA VAL A 342 6.27 -2.05 -12.24
C VAL A 342 5.12 -1.36 -11.51
N ALA A 343 4.04 -2.11 -11.20
CA ALA A 343 2.90 -1.56 -10.47
C ALA A 343 3.31 -1.10 -9.06
N PHE A 344 4.06 -1.93 -8.32
CA PHE A 344 4.61 -1.53 -7.01
C PHE A 344 5.61 -0.39 -7.12
N GLY A 345 6.40 -0.31 -8.18
CA GLY A 345 7.34 0.77 -8.42
C GLY A 345 6.65 2.13 -8.54
N HIS A 346 5.53 2.22 -9.25
CA HIS A 346 4.71 3.43 -9.33
C HIS A 346 4.11 3.79 -7.97
N SER A 347 3.57 2.83 -7.20
CA SER A 347 3.07 3.09 -5.85
C SER A 347 4.17 3.62 -4.92
N LEU A 348 5.32 2.95 -4.87
CA LEU A 348 6.42 3.36 -4.00
C LEU A 348 6.95 4.75 -4.34
N LEU A 349 7.09 5.05 -5.63
CA LEU A 349 7.47 6.38 -6.10
C LEU A 349 6.48 7.44 -5.63
N ALA A 350 5.19 7.17 -5.75
CA ALA A 350 4.14 8.06 -5.29
C ALA A 350 4.20 8.29 -3.77
N TYR A 351 4.34 7.23 -2.98
CA TYR A 351 4.43 7.34 -1.51
C TYR A 351 5.61 8.24 -1.10
N LYS A 352 6.78 8.05 -1.72
CA LYS A 352 7.96 8.89 -1.47
C LYS A 352 7.74 10.35 -1.90
N ASN A 353 7.03 10.59 -3.00
CA ASN A 353 6.68 11.94 -3.42
C ASN A 353 5.70 12.61 -2.44
N ILE A 354 4.69 11.89 -1.94
CA ILE A 354 3.77 12.41 -0.91
C ILE A 354 4.54 12.75 0.37
N ILE A 355 5.43 11.87 0.84
CA ILE A 355 6.29 12.13 1.99
C ILE A 355 7.11 13.40 1.79
N ASN A 356 7.73 13.55 0.61
CA ASN A 356 8.47 14.77 0.27
C ASN A 356 7.57 16.01 0.24
N GLY A 357 6.37 15.90 -0.33
CA GLY A 357 5.39 16.99 -0.39
C GLY A 357 4.92 17.41 1.00
N LEU A 358 4.54 16.48 1.87
CA LEU A 358 4.09 16.74 3.23
C LEU A 358 5.17 17.42 4.09
N ASN A 359 6.46 17.08 3.88
CA ASN A 359 7.58 17.72 4.55
C ASN A 359 7.87 19.16 4.05
N ARG A 360 7.19 19.60 2.99
CA ARG A 360 7.40 20.90 2.34
C ARG A 360 6.18 21.82 2.39
N ILE A 361 5.15 21.46 3.13
CA ILE A 361 3.98 22.32 3.34
C ILE A 361 3.90 22.74 4.80
N GLN A 362 3.32 23.92 5.00
CA GLN A 362 3.00 24.43 6.33
C GLN A 362 1.63 25.10 6.31
N PRO A 363 0.85 25.01 7.40
CA PRO A 363 -0.46 25.66 7.48
C PRO A 363 -0.31 27.18 7.55
N ASN A 364 -1.15 27.88 6.82
CA ASN A 364 -1.24 29.33 6.82
C ASN A 364 -2.39 29.76 7.76
N LYS A 365 -2.03 30.13 9.00
CA LYS A 365 -3.01 30.52 10.03
C LYS A 365 -3.80 31.76 9.67
N ASP A 366 -3.14 32.73 9.05
CA ASP A 366 -3.78 34.01 8.68
C ASP A 366 -4.87 33.79 7.62
N GLN A 367 -4.58 32.93 6.64
CA GLN A 367 -5.54 32.55 5.61
C GLN A 367 -6.73 31.78 6.19
N LEU A 368 -6.46 30.81 7.08
CA LEU A 368 -7.51 30.04 7.76
C LEU A 368 -8.46 30.95 8.55
N SER A 369 -7.92 31.94 9.27
CA SER A 369 -8.71 32.94 10.01
C SER A 369 -9.50 33.83 9.07
N SER A 370 -8.85 34.43 8.06
CA SER A 370 -9.45 35.33 7.10
C SER A 370 -10.62 34.69 6.32
N GLU A 371 -10.52 33.41 5.95
CA GLU A 371 -11.64 32.71 5.30
C GLU A 371 -12.86 32.54 6.23
N LEU A 372 -12.67 32.46 7.54
CA LEU A 372 -13.76 32.28 8.50
C LEU A 372 -14.37 33.60 8.96
N GLU A 373 -13.58 34.68 9.07
CA GLU A 373 -14.03 35.96 9.66
C GLU A 373 -15.31 36.50 9.02
N ASN A 374 -15.48 36.32 7.73
CA ASN A 374 -16.64 36.84 6.98
C ASN A 374 -17.76 35.79 6.75
N GLN A 375 -17.66 34.61 7.37
CA GLN A 375 -18.59 33.48 7.11
C GLN A 375 -19.66 33.33 8.19
N TRP A 376 -20.20 34.45 8.71
CA TRP A 376 -21.24 34.41 9.75
C TRP A 376 -22.51 33.67 9.33
N SER A 377 -22.77 33.57 8.03
CA SER A 377 -23.90 32.81 7.46
C SER A 377 -23.90 31.31 7.80
N ILE A 378 -22.74 30.72 8.10
CA ILE A 378 -22.66 29.31 8.50
C ILE A 378 -23.34 29.04 9.86
N LEU A 379 -23.43 30.08 10.73
CA LEU A 379 -24.09 29.98 12.02
C LEU A 379 -25.65 29.94 11.91
N ALA A 380 -26.19 30.16 10.71
CA ALA A 380 -27.63 30.00 10.45
C ALA A 380 -28.11 28.57 10.77
N GLU A 381 -27.25 27.57 10.60
CA GLU A 381 -27.52 26.19 10.99
C GLU A 381 -27.71 26.06 12.52
N ALA A 382 -26.85 26.69 13.32
CA ALA A 382 -26.94 26.69 14.77
C ALA A 382 -28.27 27.36 15.23
N VAL A 383 -28.60 28.51 14.67
CA VAL A 383 -29.86 29.22 14.96
C VAL A 383 -31.06 28.37 14.61
N GLN A 384 -31.09 27.76 13.42
CA GLN A 384 -32.17 26.89 12.97
C GLN A 384 -32.31 25.66 13.90
N THR A 385 -31.20 25.11 14.37
CA THR A 385 -31.20 23.93 15.26
C THR A 385 -31.74 24.27 16.64
N ILE A 386 -31.40 25.42 17.20
CA ILE A 386 -31.95 25.92 18.48
C ILE A 386 -33.47 26.20 18.35
N LEU A 387 -33.92 26.85 17.28
CA LEU A 387 -35.35 27.06 17.05
C LEU A 387 -36.11 25.74 16.96
N ARG A 388 -35.58 24.72 16.32
CA ARG A 388 -36.18 23.38 16.29
C ARG A 388 -36.24 22.76 17.68
N LYS A 389 -35.20 22.90 18.47
CA LYS A 389 -35.15 22.43 19.87
C LYS A 389 -36.27 23.09 20.70
N SER A 390 -36.56 24.37 20.46
CA SER A 390 -37.66 25.10 21.14
C SER A 390 -39.08 24.77 20.58
N GLY A 391 -39.18 23.87 19.61
CA GLY A 391 -40.46 23.41 19.04
C GLY A 391 -40.97 24.19 17.82
N ASP A 392 -40.19 25.11 17.28
CA ASP A 392 -40.60 25.89 16.10
C ASP A 392 -40.61 25.00 14.83
N LYS A 393 -41.78 24.63 14.39
CA LYS A 393 -41.99 23.81 13.18
C LYS A 393 -41.61 24.52 11.88
N LYS A 394 -41.48 25.85 11.91
CA LYS A 394 -41.14 26.68 10.74
C LYS A 394 -39.70 27.21 10.79
N ALA A 395 -38.87 26.71 11.70
CA ALA A 395 -37.51 27.17 11.93
C ALA A 395 -36.66 27.30 10.63
N TYR A 396 -36.65 26.26 9.80
CA TYR A 396 -35.92 26.27 8.53
C TYR A 396 -36.40 27.39 7.58
N SER A 397 -37.72 27.49 7.37
CA SER A 397 -38.28 28.49 6.45
C SER A 397 -38.11 29.89 6.96
N LYS A 398 -38.14 30.14 8.27
CA LYS A 398 -37.81 31.43 8.89
C LYS A 398 -36.36 31.85 8.61
N ILE A 399 -35.43 30.97 8.95
CA ILE A 399 -33.99 31.25 8.77
C ILE A 399 -33.65 31.38 7.29
N LYS A 400 -34.15 30.50 6.42
CA LYS A 400 -33.99 30.61 4.97
C LYS A 400 -34.45 31.97 4.42
N LYS A 401 -35.58 32.47 4.91
CA LYS A 401 -36.13 33.77 4.49
C LYS A 401 -35.21 34.92 4.93
N LEU A 402 -34.61 34.83 6.12
CA LEU A 402 -33.75 35.85 6.71
C LEU A 402 -32.32 35.85 6.16
N THR A 403 -31.84 34.70 5.65
CA THR A 403 -30.43 34.55 5.24
C THR A 403 -30.25 34.44 3.72
N ARG A 404 -31.30 34.15 2.95
CA ARG A 404 -31.18 33.96 1.51
C ARG A 404 -31.05 35.32 0.80
N GLY A 405 -29.87 35.52 0.21
CA GLY A 405 -29.58 36.77 -0.54
C GLY A 405 -29.16 37.97 0.33
N VAL A 406 -29.06 37.77 1.65
CA VAL A 406 -28.56 38.76 2.59
C VAL A 406 -27.29 38.18 3.24
N PRO A 407 -26.12 38.79 3.04
CA PRO A 407 -24.91 38.35 3.74
C PRO A 407 -25.05 38.66 5.23
N LEU A 408 -25.00 37.59 6.07
CA LEU A 408 -24.91 37.74 7.51
C LEU A 408 -23.45 38.13 7.85
N ASN A 409 -23.32 39.27 8.53
CA ASN A 409 -22.11 39.69 9.23
C ASN A 409 -22.32 39.56 10.74
N GLN A 410 -21.34 39.91 11.54
CA GLN A 410 -21.42 39.84 12.99
C GLN A 410 -22.61 40.61 13.55
N GLU A 411 -22.77 41.85 13.15
CA GLU A 411 -23.82 42.76 13.64
C GLU A 411 -25.22 42.20 13.32
N THR A 412 -25.46 41.82 12.07
CA THR A 412 -26.75 41.25 11.63
C THR A 412 -27.04 39.91 12.27
N TYR A 413 -26.00 39.07 12.53
CA TYR A 413 -26.17 37.83 13.25
C TYR A 413 -26.56 38.09 14.71
N LEU A 414 -25.88 38.97 15.44
CA LEU A 414 -26.20 39.29 16.82
C LEU A 414 -27.62 39.88 16.94
N SER A 415 -27.99 40.82 16.08
CA SER A 415 -29.34 41.38 16.02
C SER A 415 -30.41 40.31 15.75
N LEU A 416 -30.12 39.39 14.84
CA LEU A 416 -31.01 38.24 14.58
C LEU A 416 -31.21 37.41 15.84
N VAL A 417 -30.13 37.02 16.54
CA VAL A 417 -30.21 36.19 17.75
C VAL A 417 -30.98 36.91 18.85
N GLU A 418 -30.79 38.22 19.07
CA GLU A 418 -31.52 39.00 20.05
C GLU A 418 -33.02 39.05 19.78
N SER A 419 -33.45 39.07 18.51
CA SER A 419 -34.84 39.10 18.10
C SER A 419 -35.58 37.75 18.28
N LEU A 420 -34.85 36.65 18.59
CA LEU A 420 -35.47 35.31 18.68
C LEU A 420 -36.22 35.14 20.01
N ASP A 421 -37.43 34.53 19.93
CA ASP A 421 -38.18 34.09 21.07
C ASP A 421 -37.73 32.66 21.47
N ILE A 422 -36.64 32.60 22.25
CA ILE A 422 -36.00 31.38 22.76
C ILE A 422 -35.60 31.58 24.22
N SER A 423 -35.21 30.49 24.90
CA SER A 423 -34.74 30.61 26.28
C SER A 423 -33.46 31.48 26.39
N GLU A 424 -33.31 32.21 27.51
CA GLU A 424 -32.13 33.01 27.76
C GLU A 424 -30.83 32.20 27.72
N LYS A 425 -30.89 30.93 28.16
CA LYS A 425 -29.77 30.00 28.07
C LYS A 425 -29.36 29.75 26.61
N ASP A 426 -30.32 29.51 25.75
CA ASP A 426 -30.07 29.24 24.33
C ASP A 426 -29.64 30.49 23.59
N LYS A 427 -30.22 31.67 23.93
CA LYS A 427 -29.80 32.96 23.42
C LYS A 427 -28.34 33.26 23.75
N LYS A 428 -27.95 33.08 25.03
CA LYS A 428 -26.57 33.24 25.48
C LYS A 428 -25.61 32.32 24.73
N THR A 429 -26.04 31.08 24.49
CA THR A 429 -25.25 30.09 23.72
C THR A 429 -24.99 30.58 22.30
N LEU A 430 -26.03 31.04 21.61
CA LEU A 430 -25.89 31.58 20.23
C LEU A 430 -25.03 32.82 20.18
N LEU A 431 -25.23 33.78 21.10
CA LEU A 431 -24.45 35.05 21.16
C LEU A 431 -22.96 34.78 21.41
N SER A 432 -22.58 33.68 22.05
CA SER A 432 -21.19 33.31 22.29
C SER A 432 -20.53 32.65 21.08
N LEU A 433 -21.30 32.25 20.05
CA LEU A 433 -20.75 31.59 18.88
C LEU A 433 -20.08 32.61 17.92
N THR A 434 -18.98 32.15 17.36
CA THR A 434 -18.33 32.76 16.19
C THR A 434 -18.13 31.68 15.12
N PRO A 435 -17.90 32.04 13.85
CA PRO A 435 -17.54 31.06 12.84
C PRO A 435 -16.41 30.11 13.28
N SER A 436 -15.37 30.65 13.95
CA SER A 436 -14.21 29.86 14.39
C SER A 436 -14.47 28.96 15.61
N THR A 437 -15.49 29.25 16.42
CA THR A 437 -15.83 28.42 17.61
C THR A 437 -16.88 27.35 17.35
N TYR A 438 -17.53 27.38 16.17
CA TYR A 438 -18.56 26.42 15.79
C TYR A 438 -17.97 25.11 15.28
N ILE A 439 -17.15 24.45 16.09
CA ILE A 439 -16.38 23.25 15.76
C ILE A 439 -16.94 21.95 16.37
N GLY A 440 -18.04 22.02 17.11
CA GLY A 440 -18.68 20.85 17.71
C GLY A 440 -17.76 20.04 18.61
N GLU A 441 -17.72 18.73 18.43
CA GLU A 441 -16.98 17.77 19.26
C GLU A 441 -15.58 17.40 18.71
N ILE A 442 -15.01 18.19 17.81
CA ILE A 442 -13.73 17.88 17.14
C ILE A 442 -12.62 17.53 18.15
N LYS A 443 -12.54 18.25 19.28
CA LYS A 443 -11.53 17.97 20.33
C LYS A 443 -11.65 16.55 20.89
N LYS A 444 -12.89 16.04 21.05
CA LYS A 444 -13.12 14.68 21.52
C LYS A 444 -12.83 13.65 20.42
N ILE A 445 -13.23 13.97 19.18
CA ILE A 445 -13.00 13.12 18.01
C ILE A 445 -11.50 12.90 17.79
N LEU A 446 -10.71 13.96 17.93
CA LEU A 446 -9.26 13.93 17.71
C LEU A 446 -8.43 13.65 18.97
N ARG A 447 -9.04 13.19 20.07
CA ARG A 447 -8.31 12.96 21.36
C ARG A 447 -7.12 12.01 21.27
N ARG A 448 -7.10 11.13 20.24
CA ARG A 448 -6.01 10.17 20.01
C ARG A 448 -4.79 10.75 19.27
N TYR A 449 -4.92 11.97 18.74
CA TYR A 449 -3.89 12.75 18.07
C TYR A 449 -3.40 13.85 19.04
#